data_738d3a13b203ca831b6cbb25ba6b9d0f
#
_entry.id   738d3a13b203ca831b6cbb25ba6b9d0f
#
_cell.length_a   1.000
_cell.length_b   1.000
_cell.length_c   1.000
_cell.angle_alpha   90.00
_cell.angle_beta   90.00
_cell.angle_gamma   90.00
#
_symmetry.space_group_name_H-M   'P 1'
#
loop_
_entity.id
_entity.type
_entity.pdbx_description
1 polymer ?
#
loop_
_entity_poly.entity_id
_entity_poly.type
_entity_poly.pdbx_seq_one_letter_code
_entity_poly.pdbx_strand_id
1 'polypeptide(L)'
;MSSMVRKSLLFLALSGASALALTSPVHAEDNTMKVTYQPSAAGRAVSQWEYLVASDKLGFSDYADFLLKNPGFPKEGLLRTRAENTLENEAPSSRELVQYFDRNPPQTNSGRARYALALAAVQRPEAFEIARKAWRDGSMSSSAEAYLMGLYGARFTADDHIARMDALLWHGDKEAAARQIVNVPAANRALFMSRLALVQKTAPESAGVMVPADAMSDPGYVFNKVQYHRSTGNLPAAVTTLATRPKFATPAHDTEDFVAEMLAVAKGAGSSQAVAIASSVDDLFAPGTDISDGSYR
;
A
#
# COMPACT_ATOMS: atom_id res chain seq x y z
N MET A 1 0.80 57.66 -18.19
CA MET A 1 -0.03 58.71 -17.59
C MET A 1 -0.28 58.25 -16.17
N SER A 2 0.44 58.85 -15.26
CA SER A 2 0.02 59.81 -14.24
C SER A 2 -0.74 59.14 -13.08
N SER A 3 -0.51 59.26 -11.81
CA SER A 3 0.26 60.25 -11.00
C SER A 3 0.26 59.76 -9.55
N MET A 4 1.40 59.83 -8.93
CA MET A 4 1.70 60.20 -7.55
C MET A 4 0.54 60.85 -6.76
N VAL A 5 0.43 60.52 -5.45
CA VAL A 5 0.35 61.51 -4.38
C VAL A 5 0.94 60.95 -3.08
N ARG A 6 2.04 61.58 -2.64
CA ARG A 6 2.61 61.55 -1.27
C ARG A 6 1.73 62.45 -0.39
N LYS A 7 1.56 62.09 0.90
CA LYS A 7 1.28 63.07 1.94
C LYS A 7 2.12 62.80 3.16
N SER A 8 3.12 63.62 3.31
CA SER A 8 3.83 63.91 4.57
C SER A 8 2.97 64.84 5.41
N LEU A 9 2.99 64.70 6.71
CA LEU A 9 2.61 65.77 7.65
C LEU A 9 3.51 65.76 8.85
N LEU A 10 4.01 66.95 9.10
CA LEU A 10 5.03 67.44 9.96
C LEU A 10 4.48 67.87 11.34
N PHE A 11 5.33 67.71 12.38
CA PHE A 11 5.51 68.58 13.55
C PHE A 11 4.39 68.91 14.52
N LEU A 12 4.63 68.70 15.80
CA LEU A 12 4.96 69.85 16.69
C LEU A 12 5.68 69.41 17.97
N ALA A 13 6.81 70.05 18.25
CA ALA A 13 7.51 69.99 19.52
C ALA A 13 6.90 70.94 20.51
N LEU A 14 6.77 70.56 21.76
CA LEU A 14 6.66 71.52 22.86
C LEU A 14 7.57 71.17 24.01
N SER A 15 8.54 72.03 24.24
CA SER A 15 9.48 72.03 25.36
C SER A 15 8.76 72.48 26.62
N GLY A 16 8.98 71.74 27.71
CA GLY A 16 8.64 72.16 29.06
C GLY A 16 9.66 71.57 30.04
N ALA A 17 10.61 72.40 30.42
CA ALA A 17 11.55 72.10 31.48
C ALA A 17 10.91 72.31 32.84
N SER A 18 11.01 71.35 33.73
CA SER A 18 10.95 71.59 35.20
C SER A 18 11.76 70.54 35.94
N ALA A 19 12.47 71.03 36.90
CA ALA A 19 13.58 70.42 37.57
C ALA A 19 13.26 69.50 38.73
N LEU A 20 14.18 68.60 38.99
CA LEU A 20 14.68 68.10 40.28
C LEU A 20 13.72 67.26 41.16
N ALA A 21 13.96 65.95 41.18
CA ALA A 21 14.16 65.21 42.42
C ALA A 21 15.09 64.04 42.15
N LEU A 22 16.30 64.04 42.67
CA LEU A 22 17.19 62.89 42.72
C LEU A 22 16.61 61.84 43.68
N THR A 23 15.96 60.85 43.14
CA THR A 23 15.79 59.57 43.81
C THR A 23 16.50 58.52 42.97
N SER A 24 17.56 57.97 43.51
CA SER A 24 18.25 56.84 42.90
C SER A 24 17.24 55.69 42.73
N PRO A 25 17.08 55.17 41.50
CA PRO A 25 16.31 53.94 41.35
C PRO A 25 17.16 52.81 41.95
N VAL A 26 16.64 52.17 42.98
CA VAL A 26 17.05 50.83 43.36
C VAL A 26 16.78 49.96 42.13
N HIS A 27 17.85 49.53 41.46
CA HIS A 27 17.77 48.50 40.44
C HIS A 27 17.37 47.22 41.18
N ALA A 28 16.08 46.93 41.21
CA ALA A 28 15.64 45.57 41.41
C ALA A 28 16.14 44.78 40.17
N GLU A 29 17.22 44.04 40.32
CA GLU A 29 17.57 43.02 39.34
C GLU A 29 16.36 42.07 39.24
N ASP A 30 15.64 42.23 38.14
CA ASP A 30 14.55 41.30 37.78
C ASP A 30 15.20 39.95 37.41
N ASN A 31 15.52 39.21 38.46
CA ASN A 31 16.07 37.86 38.38
C ASN A 31 14.95 36.89 38.06
N THR A 32 14.16 37.20 37.00
CA THR A 32 13.24 36.24 36.41
C THR A 32 14.12 35.18 35.76
N MET A 33 14.36 34.09 36.50
CA MET A 33 14.83 32.85 35.92
C MET A 33 13.88 32.53 34.77
N LYS A 34 14.31 32.78 33.53
CA LYS A 34 13.67 32.23 32.34
C LYS A 34 13.86 30.74 32.44
N VAL A 35 12.93 30.06 33.07
CA VAL A 35 12.85 28.59 33.01
C VAL A 35 12.56 28.24 31.57
N THR A 36 13.61 27.98 30.82
CA THR A 36 13.47 27.44 29.46
C THR A 36 12.99 26.01 29.62
N TYR A 37 11.68 25.81 29.46
CA TYR A 37 11.10 24.48 29.44
C TYR A 37 11.71 23.70 28.27
N GLN A 38 12.59 22.78 28.58
CA GLN A 38 13.07 21.80 27.59
C GLN A 38 12.17 20.55 27.73
N PRO A 39 11.45 20.17 26.66
CA PRO A 39 10.66 18.95 26.69
C PRO A 39 11.52 17.75 27.07
N SER A 40 10.98 16.86 27.91
CA SER A 40 11.63 15.59 28.21
C SER A 40 11.88 14.78 26.92
N ALA A 41 12.73 13.77 26.96
CA ALA A 41 12.94 12.87 25.82
C ALA A 41 11.61 12.25 25.34
N ALA A 42 10.73 11.86 26.28
CA ALA A 42 9.40 11.36 25.95
C ALA A 42 8.52 12.44 25.32
N GLY A 43 8.54 13.68 25.82
CA GLY A 43 7.78 14.78 25.24
C GLY A 43 8.21 15.09 23.80
N ARG A 44 9.52 15.05 23.52
CA ARG A 44 10.02 15.20 22.15
C ARG A 44 9.57 14.05 21.25
N ALA A 45 9.61 12.81 21.72
CA ALA A 45 9.16 11.66 20.96
C ALA A 45 7.66 11.75 20.63
N VAL A 46 6.81 12.20 21.57
CA VAL A 46 5.38 12.42 21.34
C VAL A 46 5.16 13.48 20.28
N SER A 47 5.80 14.64 20.39
CA SER A 47 5.66 15.73 19.40
C SER A 47 6.12 15.29 18.01
N GLN A 48 7.21 14.52 17.92
CA GLN A 48 7.68 13.96 16.66
C GLN A 48 6.69 12.95 16.09
N TRP A 49 6.14 12.07 16.92
CA TRP A 49 5.10 11.12 16.52
C TRP A 49 3.85 11.81 15.98
N GLU A 50 3.35 12.85 16.67
CA GLU A 50 2.20 13.63 16.20
C GLU A 50 2.46 14.23 14.81
N TYR A 51 3.65 14.80 14.60
CA TYR A 51 4.08 15.34 13.30
C TYR A 51 4.11 14.27 12.21
N LEU A 52 4.70 13.09 12.48
CA LEU A 52 4.78 11.97 11.55
C LEU A 52 3.40 11.40 11.22
N VAL A 53 2.49 11.31 12.21
CA VAL A 53 1.12 10.82 11.98
C VAL A 53 0.28 11.83 11.20
N ALA A 54 0.53 13.12 11.34
CA ALA A 54 -0.20 14.18 10.63
C ALA A 54 0.18 14.31 9.15
N SER A 55 1.35 13.83 8.72
CA SER A 55 1.86 13.99 7.35
C SER A 55 2.12 12.66 6.66
N ASP A 56 1.80 12.57 5.37
CA ASP A 56 2.13 11.46 4.45
C ASP A 56 3.18 11.87 3.40
N LYS A 57 3.80 13.05 3.56
CA LYS A 57 4.71 13.67 2.58
C LYS A 57 6.16 13.77 3.06
N LEU A 58 6.48 13.06 4.14
CA LEU A 58 7.83 13.05 4.71
C LEU A 58 8.67 11.97 4.03
N GLY A 59 9.99 12.07 4.17
CA GLY A 59 10.92 11.12 3.56
C GLY A 59 11.07 9.81 4.35
N PHE A 60 11.70 8.81 3.71
CA PHE A 60 11.98 7.53 4.33
C PHE A 60 12.67 7.67 5.69
N SER A 61 13.74 8.45 5.73
CA SER A 61 14.55 8.62 6.94
C SER A 61 13.77 9.22 8.10
N ASP A 62 12.81 10.11 7.85
CA ASP A 62 11.98 10.71 8.90
C ASP A 62 11.19 9.64 9.67
N TYR A 63 10.52 8.74 8.92
CA TYR A 63 9.77 7.63 9.51
C TYR A 63 10.69 6.55 10.10
N ALA A 64 11.70 6.13 9.34
CA ALA A 64 12.61 5.04 9.70
C ALA A 64 13.37 5.35 10.99
N ASP A 65 13.94 6.54 11.11
CA ASP A 65 14.66 7.00 12.29
C ASP A 65 13.79 6.98 13.55
N PHE A 66 12.55 7.46 13.41
CA PHE A 66 11.60 7.45 14.52
C PHE A 66 11.27 6.01 14.96
N LEU A 67 10.91 5.15 14.02
CA LEU A 67 10.53 3.76 14.27
C LEU A 67 11.67 2.95 14.89
N LEU A 68 12.91 3.19 14.45
CA LEU A 68 14.09 2.54 15.01
C LEU A 68 14.41 3.00 16.44
N LYS A 69 14.11 4.25 16.79
CA LYS A 69 14.38 4.86 18.10
C LYS A 69 13.25 4.64 19.11
N ASN A 70 12.01 4.51 18.64
CA ASN A 70 10.81 4.51 19.46
C ASN A 70 9.89 3.33 19.09
N PRO A 71 10.31 2.07 19.28
CA PRO A 71 9.46 0.92 18.97
C PRO A 71 8.22 0.88 19.87
N GLY A 72 7.08 0.41 19.33
CA GLY A 72 5.84 0.23 20.06
C GLY A 72 4.99 1.50 20.23
N PHE A 73 5.32 2.61 19.56
CA PHE A 73 4.46 3.79 19.55
C PHE A 73 3.12 3.50 18.83
N PRO A 74 2.02 4.19 19.23
CA PRO A 74 0.73 4.02 18.55
C PRO A 74 0.83 4.28 17.05
N LYS A 75 -0.01 3.59 16.26
CA LYS A 75 -0.03 3.69 14.78
C LYS A 75 1.31 3.31 14.10
N GLU A 76 2.11 2.46 14.72
CA GLU A 76 3.38 1.99 14.15
C GLU A 76 3.18 1.42 12.75
N GLY A 77 2.14 0.59 12.53
CA GLY A 77 1.82 0.05 11.20
C GLY A 77 1.60 1.13 10.15
N LEU A 78 0.88 2.22 10.50
CA LEU A 78 0.70 3.36 9.59
C LEU A 78 2.02 4.03 9.22
N LEU A 79 2.89 4.27 10.21
CA LEU A 79 4.19 4.90 9.96
C LEU A 79 5.10 4.00 9.12
N ARG A 80 5.07 2.68 9.34
CA ARG A 80 5.81 1.70 8.53
C ARG A 80 5.33 1.69 7.09
N THR A 81 4.01 1.65 6.86
CA THR A 81 3.44 1.73 5.51
C THR A 81 3.86 3.03 4.81
N ARG A 82 3.85 4.16 5.51
CA ARG A 82 4.30 5.44 4.94
C ARG A 82 5.79 5.41 4.59
N ALA A 83 6.65 4.89 5.48
CA ALA A 83 8.06 4.70 5.19
C ALA A 83 8.28 3.86 3.92
N GLU A 84 7.56 2.75 3.79
CA GLU A 84 7.67 1.88 2.61
C GLU A 84 7.17 2.54 1.33
N ASN A 85 6.10 3.34 1.40
CA ASN A 85 5.56 4.07 0.25
C ASN A 85 6.53 5.13 -0.30
N THR A 86 7.39 5.73 0.54
CA THR A 86 8.39 6.68 0.03
C THR A 86 9.42 6.03 -0.89
N LEU A 87 9.65 4.71 -0.73
CA LEU A 87 10.62 3.96 -1.53
C LEU A 87 10.27 3.86 -3.02
N GLU A 88 9.06 4.24 -3.43
CA GLU A 88 8.71 4.39 -4.84
C GLU A 88 9.47 5.54 -5.51
N ASN A 89 9.78 6.60 -4.74
CA ASN A 89 10.39 7.83 -5.24
C ASN A 89 11.78 8.10 -4.63
N GLU A 90 12.14 7.39 -3.56
CA GLU A 90 13.41 7.56 -2.86
C GLU A 90 14.29 6.32 -2.97
N ALA A 91 15.59 6.52 -2.91
CA ALA A 91 16.57 5.45 -2.97
C ALA A 91 17.56 5.54 -1.79
N PRO A 92 17.13 5.23 -0.55
CA PRO A 92 18.02 5.11 0.58
C PRO A 92 19.11 4.07 0.30
N SER A 93 20.26 4.18 0.98
CA SER A 93 21.33 3.22 0.81
C SER A 93 20.88 1.80 1.21
N SER A 94 21.47 0.78 0.56
CA SER A 94 21.17 -0.62 0.89
C SER A 94 21.42 -0.93 2.37
N ARG A 95 22.41 -0.27 3.00
CA ARG A 95 22.73 -0.45 4.42
C ARG A 95 21.62 0.12 5.32
N GLU A 96 21.09 1.29 5.00
CA GLU A 96 19.96 1.90 5.73
C GLU A 96 18.70 1.04 5.61
N LEU A 97 18.39 0.57 4.40
CA LEU A 97 17.25 -0.32 4.17
C LEU A 97 17.38 -1.63 4.97
N VAL A 98 18.55 -2.26 4.97
CA VAL A 98 18.78 -3.49 5.73
C VAL A 98 18.67 -3.22 7.23
N GLN A 99 19.26 -2.13 7.75
CA GLN A 99 19.15 -1.77 9.16
C GLN A 99 17.70 -1.54 9.60
N TYR A 100 16.88 -0.93 8.74
CA TYR A 100 15.47 -0.68 9.00
C TYR A 100 14.66 -1.96 8.95
N PHE A 101 14.74 -2.71 7.84
CA PHE A 101 13.89 -3.88 7.62
C PHE A 101 14.27 -5.10 8.48
N ASP A 102 15.50 -5.22 8.93
CA ASP A 102 15.90 -6.25 9.90
C ASP A 102 15.13 -6.10 11.23
N ARG A 103 14.71 -4.89 11.59
CA ARG A 103 13.92 -4.60 12.80
C ARG A 103 12.42 -4.42 12.54
N ASN A 104 12.09 -3.94 11.35
CA ASN A 104 10.72 -3.68 10.90
C ASN A 104 10.45 -4.45 9.61
N PRO A 105 10.12 -5.76 9.67
CA PRO A 105 9.89 -6.57 8.47
C PRO A 105 8.88 -5.90 7.52
N PRO A 106 9.09 -5.97 6.19
CA PRO A 106 8.24 -5.27 5.22
C PRO A 106 6.76 -5.62 5.36
N GLN A 107 5.90 -4.60 5.35
CA GLN A 107 4.44 -4.73 5.35
C GLN A 107 3.89 -4.75 3.93
N THR A 108 4.52 -4.03 3.00
CA THR A 108 4.10 -3.95 1.60
C THR A 108 4.96 -4.83 0.71
N ASN A 109 4.44 -5.21 -0.46
CA ASN A 109 5.23 -5.97 -1.42
C ASN A 109 6.35 -5.12 -2.05
N SER A 110 6.10 -3.83 -2.30
CA SER A 110 7.14 -2.89 -2.73
C SER A 110 8.27 -2.78 -1.71
N GLY A 111 7.95 -2.66 -0.42
CA GLY A 111 8.94 -2.68 0.67
C GLY A 111 9.75 -3.98 0.68
N ARG A 112 9.08 -5.12 0.51
CA ARG A 112 9.73 -6.44 0.44
C ARG A 112 10.69 -6.54 -0.75
N ALA A 113 10.30 -6.06 -1.92
CA ALA A 113 11.16 -6.04 -3.10
C ALA A 113 12.40 -5.16 -2.89
N ARG A 114 12.22 -3.97 -2.31
CA ARG A 114 13.33 -3.05 -1.97
C ARG A 114 14.28 -3.65 -0.93
N TYR A 115 13.73 -4.35 0.09
CA TYR A 115 14.54 -5.06 1.07
C TYR A 115 15.36 -6.18 0.42
N ALA A 116 14.74 -7.00 -0.44
CA ALA A 116 15.45 -8.05 -1.17
C ALA A 116 16.63 -7.52 -1.99
N LEU A 117 16.44 -6.40 -2.69
CA LEU A 117 17.51 -5.74 -3.46
C LEU A 117 18.61 -5.20 -2.55
N ALA A 118 18.25 -4.64 -1.39
CA ALA A 118 19.21 -4.16 -0.42
C ALA A 118 20.04 -5.29 0.18
N LEU A 119 19.40 -6.43 0.52
CA LEU A 119 20.08 -7.65 0.98
C LEU A 119 21.04 -8.18 -0.07
N ALA A 120 20.63 -8.21 -1.34
CA ALA A 120 21.50 -8.64 -2.45
C ALA A 120 22.74 -7.76 -2.56
N ALA A 121 22.58 -6.44 -2.45
CA ALA A 121 23.69 -5.49 -2.53
C ALA A 121 24.71 -5.64 -1.40
N VAL A 122 24.27 -6.09 -0.21
CA VAL A 122 25.15 -6.38 0.93
C VAL A 122 25.47 -7.86 1.06
N GLN A 123 25.16 -8.65 0.04
CA GLN A 123 25.50 -10.08 -0.07
C GLN A 123 24.92 -10.97 1.06
N ARG A 124 23.74 -10.63 1.57
CA ARG A 124 23.05 -11.45 2.57
C ARG A 124 22.42 -12.70 1.90
N PRO A 125 22.57 -13.89 2.48
CA PRO A 125 22.12 -15.15 1.86
C PRO A 125 20.60 -15.25 1.68
N GLU A 126 19.80 -14.62 2.54
CA GLU A 126 18.35 -14.62 2.48
C GLU A 126 17.75 -13.76 1.34
N ALA A 127 18.58 -12.98 0.64
CA ALA A 127 18.15 -12.08 -0.43
C ALA A 127 17.24 -12.75 -1.46
N PHE A 128 17.59 -13.98 -1.89
CA PHE A 128 16.79 -14.69 -2.89
C PHE A 128 15.42 -15.10 -2.39
N GLU A 129 15.31 -15.63 -1.18
CA GLU A 129 14.02 -16.08 -0.66
C GLU A 129 13.07 -14.88 -0.44
N ILE A 130 13.59 -13.75 0.02
CA ILE A 130 12.82 -12.52 0.14
C ILE A 130 12.42 -11.99 -1.25
N ALA A 131 13.32 -12.04 -2.23
CA ALA A 131 13.04 -11.69 -3.63
C ALA A 131 11.97 -12.58 -4.24
N ARG A 132 12.06 -13.90 -4.02
CA ARG A 132 11.09 -14.88 -4.50
C ARG A 132 9.70 -14.64 -3.91
N LYS A 133 9.64 -14.35 -2.60
CA LYS A 133 8.38 -13.98 -1.96
C LYS A 133 7.80 -12.70 -2.57
N ALA A 134 8.62 -11.65 -2.72
CA ALA A 134 8.17 -10.41 -3.36
C ALA A 134 7.69 -10.65 -4.80
N TRP A 135 8.40 -11.50 -5.56
CA TRP A 135 8.00 -11.87 -6.91
C TRP A 135 6.62 -12.51 -6.96
N ARG A 136 6.38 -13.49 -6.11
CA ARG A 136 5.11 -14.24 -6.04
C ARG A 136 3.93 -13.39 -5.57
N ASP A 137 4.16 -12.45 -4.66
CA ASP A 137 3.11 -11.59 -4.11
C ASP A 137 2.67 -10.47 -5.09
N GLY A 138 3.31 -10.33 -6.24
CA GLY A 138 2.80 -9.57 -7.38
C GLY A 138 3.32 -8.14 -7.48
N SER A 139 2.48 -7.12 -7.24
CA SER A 139 2.76 -5.73 -7.58
C SER A 139 3.95 -5.13 -6.85
N MET A 140 4.80 -4.45 -7.61
CA MET A 140 5.95 -3.68 -7.14
C MET A 140 6.29 -2.62 -8.20
N SER A 141 7.19 -1.69 -7.90
CA SER A 141 7.65 -0.72 -8.90
C SER A 141 8.31 -1.40 -10.11
N SER A 142 8.16 -0.80 -11.30
CA SER A 142 8.75 -1.34 -12.53
C SER A 142 10.27 -1.48 -12.44
N SER A 143 10.94 -0.60 -11.70
CA SER A 143 12.38 -0.68 -11.47
C SER A 143 12.74 -1.88 -10.58
N ALA A 144 12.00 -2.12 -9.49
CA ALA A 144 12.21 -3.27 -8.62
C ALA A 144 11.96 -4.58 -9.39
N GLU A 145 10.88 -4.63 -10.19
CA GLU A 145 10.58 -5.77 -11.08
C GLU A 145 11.76 -6.09 -12.01
N ALA A 146 12.29 -5.07 -12.71
CA ALA A 146 13.40 -5.23 -13.63
C ALA A 146 14.69 -5.70 -12.92
N TYR A 147 15.01 -5.13 -11.76
CA TYR A 147 16.19 -5.54 -10.98
C TYR A 147 16.06 -6.97 -10.43
N LEU A 148 14.89 -7.35 -9.89
CA LEU A 148 14.68 -8.72 -9.40
C LEU A 148 14.75 -9.72 -10.54
N MET A 149 14.17 -9.39 -11.71
CA MET A 149 14.24 -10.26 -12.88
C MET A 149 15.69 -10.37 -13.40
N GLY A 150 16.44 -9.29 -13.42
CA GLY A 150 17.86 -9.29 -13.82
C GLY A 150 18.75 -10.12 -12.89
N LEU A 151 18.51 -10.05 -11.57
CA LEU A 151 19.31 -10.79 -10.57
C LEU A 151 18.89 -12.25 -10.44
N TYR A 152 17.61 -12.56 -10.52
CA TYR A 152 17.05 -13.83 -10.09
C TYR A 152 16.15 -14.50 -11.12
N GLY A 153 15.92 -13.91 -12.30
CA GLY A 153 15.01 -14.44 -13.32
C GLY A 153 15.28 -15.88 -13.71
N ALA A 154 16.57 -16.27 -13.81
CA ALA A 154 16.97 -17.66 -14.10
C ALA A 154 16.70 -18.65 -12.94
N ARG A 155 16.42 -18.15 -11.74
CA ARG A 155 16.14 -18.97 -10.54
C ARG A 155 14.64 -19.05 -10.24
N PHE A 156 13.82 -18.16 -10.79
CA PHE A 156 12.38 -18.24 -10.64
C PHE A 156 11.83 -19.43 -11.41
N THR A 157 10.99 -20.21 -10.74
CA THR A 157 10.36 -21.40 -11.32
C THR A 157 9.09 -21.04 -12.09
N ALA A 158 8.57 -22.00 -12.86
CA ALA A 158 7.25 -21.87 -13.50
C ALA A 158 6.15 -21.51 -12.48
N ASP A 159 6.17 -22.12 -11.31
CA ASP A 159 5.21 -21.87 -10.22
C ASP A 159 5.36 -20.44 -9.64
N ASP A 160 6.58 -19.89 -9.62
CA ASP A 160 6.79 -18.51 -9.18
C ASP A 160 6.17 -17.50 -10.18
N HIS A 161 6.26 -17.81 -11.48
CA HIS A 161 5.64 -16.99 -12.53
C HIS A 161 4.12 -17.11 -12.55
N ILE A 162 3.58 -18.30 -12.28
CA ILE A 162 2.12 -18.53 -12.13
C ILE A 162 1.60 -17.76 -10.92
N ALA A 163 2.24 -17.91 -9.76
CA ALA A 163 1.82 -17.22 -8.54
C ALA A 163 1.85 -15.69 -8.70
N ARG A 164 2.91 -15.15 -9.34
CA ARG A 164 2.98 -13.72 -9.65
C ARG A 164 1.82 -13.28 -10.55
N MET A 165 1.57 -14.03 -11.63
CA MET A 165 0.50 -13.68 -12.57
C MET A 165 -0.87 -13.69 -11.89
N ASP A 166 -1.13 -14.68 -11.05
CA ASP A 166 -2.35 -14.78 -10.26
C ASP A 166 -2.52 -13.57 -9.34
N ALA A 167 -1.50 -13.23 -8.55
CA ALA A 167 -1.51 -12.08 -7.64
C ALA A 167 -1.73 -10.75 -8.38
N LEU A 168 -1.06 -10.53 -9.52
CA LEU A 168 -1.21 -9.31 -10.32
C LEU A 168 -2.64 -9.15 -10.83
N LEU A 169 -3.26 -10.23 -11.33
CA LEU A 169 -4.64 -10.21 -11.82
C LEU A 169 -5.65 -10.09 -10.69
N TRP A 170 -5.33 -10.64 -9.52
CA TRP A 170 -6.16 -10.49 -8.34
C TRP A 170 -6.24 -9.03 -7.88
N HIS A 171 -5.09 -8.36 -7.81
CA HIS A 171 -5.00 -6.95 -7.42
C HIS A 171 -5.34 -5.95 -8.56
N GLY A 172 -5.64 -6.44 -9.77
CA GLY A 172 -6.00 -5.59 -10.90
C GLY A 172 -4.84 -4.82 -11.55
N ASP A 173 -3.59 -5.24 -11.30
CA ASP A 173 -2.39 -4.63 -11.91
C ASP A 173 -2.22 -5.12 -13.35
N LYS A 174 -3.03 -4.58 -14.24
CA LYS A 174 -3.10 -4.99 -15.65
C LYS A 174 -1.82 -4.69 -16.42
N GLU A 175 -1.10 -3.64 -16.07
CA GLU A 175 0.16 -3.25 -16.73
C GLU A 175 1.28 -4.25 -16.40
N ALA A 176 1.46 -4.61 -15.13
CA ALA A 176 2.43 -5.63 -14.74
C ALA A 176 2.01 -7.03 -15.22
N ALA A 177 0.72 -7.37 -15.18
CA ALA A 177 0.20 -8.64 -15.71
C ALA A 177 0.44 -8.77 -17.22
N ALA A 178 0.28 -7.69 -18.00
CA ALA A 178 0.57 -7.69 -19.43
C ALA A 178 2.06 -7.93 -19.73
N ARG A 179 2.97 -7.46 -18.87
CA ARG A 179 4.40 -7.78 -18.98
C ARG A 179 4.71 -9.22 -18.55
N GLN A 180 4.02 -9.70 -17.53
CA GLN A 180 4.26 -11.02 -16.92
C GLN A 180 3.80 -12.19 -17.79
N ILE A 181 2.81 -12.00 -18.68
CA ILE A 181 2.18 -13.09 -19.45
C ILE A 181 3.18 -13.93 -20.26
N VAL A 182 4.26 -13.33 -20.73
CA VAL A 182 5.29 -14.02 -21.51
C VAL A 182 6.07 -15.06 -20.71
N ASN A 183 6.15 -14.86 -19.38
CA ASN A 183 6.84 -15.75 -18.44
C ASN A 183 5.93 -16.89 -17.95
N VAL A 184 4.63 -16.82 -18.21
CA VAL A 184 3.67 -17.86 -17.82
C VAL A 184 3.82 -19.08 -18.72
N PRO A 185 3.84 -20.32 -18.16
CA PRO A 185 3.87 -21.54 -18.95
C PRO A 185 2.73 -21.61 -19.97
N ALA A 186 3.01 -22.17 -21.15
CA ALA A 186 2.05 -22.23 -22.26
C ALA A 186 0.71 -22.87 -21.85
N ALA A 187 0.75 -23.90 -21.00
CA ALA A 187 -0.46 -24.59 -20.51
C ALA A 187 -1.41 -23.70 -19.72
N ASN A 188 -0.89 -22.68 -19.02
CA ASN A 188 -1.68 -21.78 -18.16
C ASN A 188 -2.04 -20.47 -18.88
N ARG A 189 -1.41 -20.20 -20.04
CA ARG A 189 -1.49 -18.88 -20.69
C ARG A 189 -2.91 -18.50 -21.13
N ALA A 190 -3.68 -19.45 -21.65
CA ALA A 190 -5.05 -19.17 -22.11
C ALA A 190 -5.94 -18.68 -20.96
N LEU A 191 -5.87 -19.31 -19.79
CA LEU A 191 -6.61 -18.90 -18.58
C LEU A 191 -6.21 -17.47 -18.15
N PHE A 192 -4.91 -17.22 -18.03
CA PHE A 192 -4.43 -15.92 -17.58
C PHE A 192 -4.66 -14.78 -18.59
N MET A 193 -4.62 -15.07 -19.89
CA MET A 193 -5.03 -14.09 -20.91
C MET A 193 -6.52 -13.76 -20.82
N SER A 194 -7.38 -14.75 -20.55
CA SER A 194 -8.81 -14.52 -20.33
C SER A 194 -9.04 -13.64 -19.10
N ARG A 195 -8.35 -13.90 -18.00
CA ARG A 195 -8.41 -13.08 -16.78
C ARG A 195 -7.89 -11.66 -17.04
N LEU A 196 -6.78 -11.51 -17.77
CA LEU A 196 -6.22 -10.20 -18.13
C LEU A 196 -7.20 -9.36 -18.96
N ALA A 197 -7.88 -9.96 -19.94
CA ALA A 197 -8.92 -9.26 -20.69
C ALA A 197 -10.03 -8.74 -19.79
N LEU A 198 -10.52 -9.54 -18.83
CA LEU A 198 -11.54 -9.14 -17.86
C LEU A 198 -11.07 -7.98 -16.96
N VAL A 199 -9.82 -8.03 -16.46
CA VAL A 199 -9.22 -6.94 -15.67
C VAL A 199 -9.06 -5.66 -16.50
N GLN A 200 -8.81 -5.79 -17.80
CA GLN A 200 -8.79 -4.68 -18.77
C GLN A 200 -10.20 -4.20 -19.19
N LYS A 201 -11.26 -4.74 -18.55
CA LYS A 201 -12.67 -4.44 -18.84
C LYS A 201 -13.10 -4.79 -20.26
N THR A 202 -12.51 -5.82 -20.82
CA THR A 202 -12.85 -6.36 -22.14
C THR A 202 -13.32 -7.80 -22.01
N ALA A 203 -14.40 -8.17 -22.68
CA ALA A 203 -14.80 -9.59 -22.75
C ALA A 203 -13.70 -10.39 -23.47
N PRO A 204 -13.28 -11.56 -22.96
CA PRO A 204 -12.21 -12.35 -23.58
C PRO A 204 -12.45 -12.64 -25.05
N GLU A 205 -13.67 -12.95 -25.44
CA GLU A 205 -14.07 -13.23 -26.82
C GLU A 205 -13.88 -12.00 -27.73
N SER A 206 -14.18 -10.81 -27.20
CA SER A 206 -13.96 -9.54 -27.91
C SER A 206 -12.48 -9.20 -28.05
N ALA A 207 -11.64 -9.71 -27.15
CA ALA A 207 -10.18 -9.59 -27.23
C ALA A 207 -9.54 -10.70 -28.09
N GLY A 208 -10.33 -11.58 -28.71
CA GLY A 208 -9.83 -12.72 -29.47
C GLY A 208 -9.17 -13.81 -28.62
N VAL A 209 -9.50 -13.87 -27.31
CA VAL A 209 -8.93 -14.82 -26.37
C VAL A 209 -9.87 -15.99 -26.19
N MET A 210 -9.35 -17.20 -26.35
CA MET A 210 -10.09 -18.43 -26.08
C MET A 210 -10.15 -18.68 -24.56
N VAL A 211 -11.36 -18.75 -24.02
CA VAL A 211 -11.58 -19.11 -22.62
C VAL A 211 -11.52 -20.63 -22.47
N PRO A 212 -10.66 -21.16 -21.58
CA PRO A 212 -10.64 -22.62 -21.30
C PRO A 212 -12.01 -23.12 -20.81
N ALA A 213 -12.36 -24.34 -21.18
CA ALA A 213 -13.66 -24.92 -20.80
C ALA A 213 -13.84 -25.07 -19.27
N ASP A 214 -12.76 -25.26 -18.56
CA ASP A 214 -12.68 -25.39 -17.10
C ASP A 214 -12.42 -24.07 -16.35
N ALA A 215 -12.36 -22.95 -17.05
CA ALA A 215 -12.05 -21.64 -16.45
C ALA A 215 -12.97 -21.30 -15.26
N MET A 216 -14.23 -21.71 -15.28
CA MET A 216 -15.17 -21.49 -14.18
C MET A 216 -14.80 -22.24 -12.89
N SER A 217 -13.87 -23.21 -12.94
CA SER A 217 -13.36 -23.92 -11.76
C SER A 217 -12.18 -23.18 -11.11
N ASP A 218 -11.66 -22.14 -11.74
CA ASP A 218 -10.59 -21.29 -11.21
C ASP A 218 -11.17 -20.10 -10.42
N PRO A 219 -10.87 -19.98 -9.10
CA PRO A 219 -11.41 -18.90 -8.28
C PRO A 219 -11.03 -17.51 -8.80
N GLY A 220 -9.81 -17.35 -9.30
CA GLY A 220 -9.33 -16.08 -9.82
C GLY A 220 -10.04 -15.66 -11.11
N TYR A 221 -10.34 -16.61 -12.01
CA TYR A 221 -11.14 -16.32 -13.19
C TYR A 221 -12.57 -15.88 -12.82
N VAL A 222 -13.22 -16.61 -11.90
CA VAL A 222 -14.58 -16.26 -11.44
C VAL A 222 -14.57 -14.88 -10.78
N PHE A 223 -13.59 -14.59 -9.91
CA PHE A 223 -13.43 -13.30 -9.27
C PHE A 223 -13.31 -12.16 -10.29
N ASN A 224 -12.38 -12.27 -11.24
CA ASN A 224 -12.18 -11.25 -12.26
C ASN A 224 -13.41 -11.10 -13.18
N LYS A 225 -14.13 -12.21 -13.47
CA LYS A 225 -15.36 -12.19 -14.28
C LYS A 225 -16.50 -11.46 -13.56
N VAL A 226 -16.66 -11.68 -12.27
CA VAL A 226 -17.66 -11.01 -11.43
C VAL A 226 -17.34 -9.51 -11.36
N GLN A 227 -16.11 -9.15 -11.09
CA GLN A 227 -15.67 -7.74 -11.09
C GLN A 227 -15.88 -7.06 -12.45
N TYR A 228 -15.56 -7.76 -13.53
CA TYR A 228 -15.83 -7.25 -14.89
C TYR A 228 -17.33 -6.95 -15.08
N HIS A 229 -18.23 -7.90 -14.78
CA HIS A 229 -19.65 -7.69 -14.93
C HIS A 229 -20.19 -6.55 -14.07
N ARG A 230 -19.74 -6.44 -12.81
CA ARG A 230 -20.10 -5.31 -11.95
C ARG A 230 -19.60 -3.96 -12.48
N SER A 231 -18.35 -3.91 -12.88
CA SER A 231 -17.73 -2.67 -13.38
C SER A 231 -18.31 -2.18 -14.70
N THR A 232 -18.92 -3.08 -15.47
CA THR A 232 -19.63 -2.77 -16.73
C THR A 232 -21.14 -2.61 -16.55
N GLY A 233 -21.63 -2.60 -15.31
CA GLY A 233 -23.07 -2.42 -15.00
C GLY A 233 -23.94 -3.64 -15.25
N ASN A 234 -23.37 -4.79 -15.49
CA ASN A 234 -24.12 -6.04 -15.77
C ASN A 234 -24.26 -6.89 -14.49
N LEU A 235 -24.98 -6.36 -13.49
CA LEU A 235 -25.23 -7.07 -12.23
C LEU A 235 -25.91 -8.42 -12.42
N PRO A 236 -26.91 -8.61 -13.32
CA PRO A 236 -27.52 -9.92 -13.55
C PRO A 236 -26.50 -11.00 -13.96
N ALA A 237 -25.52 -10.65 -14.80
CA ALA A 237 -24.47 -11.60 -15.19
C ALA A 237 -23.51 -11.91 -14.03
N ALA A 238 -23.19 -10.94 -13.17
CA ALA A 238 -22.42 -11.19 -11.96
C ALA A 238 -23.15 -12.16 -11.00
N VAL A 239 -24.45 -11.92 -10.78
CA VAL A 239 -25.33 -12.79 -9.96
C VAL A 239 -25.35 -14.20 -10.53
N THR A 240 -25.60 -14.36 -11.83
CA THR A 240 -25.62 -15.67 -12.49
C THR A 240 -24.26 -16.37 -12.33
N THR A 241 -23.16 -15.66 -12.58
CA THR A 241 -21.81 -16.21 -12.44
C THR A 241 -21.58 -16.82 -11.06
N LEU A 242 -21.91 -16.09 -9.99
CA LEU A 242 -21.72 -16.58 -8.61
C LEU A 242 -22.73 -17.67 -8.20
N ALA A 243 -23.99 -17.52 -8.57
CA ALA A 243 -25.04 -18.45 -8.17
C ALA A 243 -24.94 -19.85 -8.85
N THR A 244 -24.25 -19.91 -10.01
CA THR A 244 -24.15 -21.14 -10.81
C THR A 244 -22.72 -21.68 -10.95
N ARG A 245 -21.72 -21.05 -10.29
CA ARG A 245 -20.36 -21.55 -10.36
C ARG A 245 -20.20 -22.94 -9.78
N PRO A 246 -19.31 -23.77 -10.32
CA PRO A 246 -18.96 -25.03 -9.69
C PRO A 246 -18.25 -24.79 -8.35
N LYS A 247 -18.19 -25.83 -7.53
CA LYS A 247 -17.35 -25.82 -6.32
C LYS A 247 -15.88 -25.71 -6.71
N PHE A 248 -15.14 -24.86 -6.02
CA PHE A 248 -13.71 -24.72 -6.25
C PHE A 248 -12.93 -25.87 -5.65
N ALA A 249 -11.90 -26.34 -6.37
CA ALA A 249 -10.98 -27.36 -5.90
C ALA A 249 -9.83 -26.78 -5.07
N THR A 250 -9.54 -25.50 -5.25
CA THR A 250 -8.49 -24.75 -4.54
C THR A 250 -9.08 -23.49 -3.91
N PRO A 251 -8.57 -23.07 -2.74
CA PRO A 251 -8.99 -21.80 -2.13
C PRO A 251 -8.75 -20.60 -3.04
N ALA A 252 -9.49 -19.52 -2.78
CA ALA A 252 -9.23 -18.23 -3.41
C ALA A 252 -7.85 -17.67 -2.99
N HIS A 253 -7.24 -16.87 -3.85
CA HIS A 253 -5.95 -16.18 -3.53
C HIS A 253 -6.11 -15.23 -2.33
N ASP A 254 -7.15 -14.42 -2.36
CA ASP A 254 -7.60 -13.58 -1.25
C ASP A 254 -9.08 -13.87 -0.99
N THR A 255 -9.33 -14.58 0.10
CA THR A 255 -10.67 -15.01 0.47
C THR A 255 -11.51 -13.82 0.94
N GLU A 256 -10.91 -12.83 1.63
CA GLU A 256 -11.62 -11.65 2.13
C GLU A 256 -12.15 -10.80 0.99
N ASP A 257 -11.32 -10.52 0.01
CA ASP A 257 -11.72 -9.78 -1.19
C ASP A 257 -12.82 -10.51 -1.96
N PHE A 258 -12.72 -11.85 -2.08
CA PHE A 258 -13.76 -12.60 -2.77
C PHE A 258 -15.09 -12.58 -2.02
N VAL A 259 -15.07 -12.77 -0.70
CA VAL A 259 -16.29 -12.68 0.13
C VAL A 259 -16.90 -11.28 0.05
N ALA A 260 -16.09 -10.23 0.10
CA ALA A 260 -16.57 -8.86 -0.07
C ALA A 260 -17.28 -8.67 -1.43
N GLU A 261 -16.71 -9.23 -2.49
CA GLU A 261 -17.30 -9.22 -3.84
C GLU A 261 -18.61 -10.00 -3.90
N MET A 262 -18.67 -11.21 -3.29
CA MET A 262 -19.89 -12.01 -3.19
C MET A 262 -21.00 -11.26 -2.43
N LEU A 263 -20.68 -10.63 -1.32
CA LEU A 263 -21.62 -9.82 -0.54
C LEU A 263 -22.16 -8.64 -1.34
N ALA A 264 -21.28 -7.96 -2.09
CA ALA A 264 -21.68 -6.83 -2.94
C ALA A 264 -22.67 -7.25 -4.05
N VAL A 265 -22.46 -8.43 -4.64
CA VAL A 265 -23.36 -9.00 -5.66
C VAL A 265 -24.66 -9.50 -5.04
N ALA A 266 -24.59 -10.24 -3.92
CA ALA A 266 -25.75 -10.84 -3.26
C ALA A 266 -26.77 -9.77 -2.80
N LYS A 267 -26.32 -8.58 -2.39
CA LYS A 267 -27.21 -7.45 -2.01
C LYS A 267 -28.12 -6.99 -3.14
N GLY A 268 -27.75 -7.20 -4.39
CA GLY A 268 -28.57 -6.86 -5.57
C GLY A 268 -29.24 -8.06 -6.23
N ALA A 269 -29.12 -9.26 -5.66
CA ALA A 269 -29.70 -10.48 -6.18
C ALA A 269 -31.11 -10.74 -5.62
N GLY A 270 -31.92 -11.55 -6.33
CA GLY A 270 -33.15 -12.12 -5.78
C GLY A 270 -32.85 -13.12 -4.64
N SER A 271 -33.82 -13.31 -3.72
CA SER A 271 -33.61 -14.09 -2.49
C SER A 271 -33.04 -15.50 -2.75
N SER A 272 -33.53 -16.24 -3.73
CA SER A 272 -33.03 -17.59 -4.04
C SER A 272 -31.57 -17.56 -4.55
N GLN A 273 -31.21 -16.59 -5.35
CA GLN A 273 -29.84 -16.41 -5.86
C GLN A 273 -28.89 -15.94 -4.77
N ALA A 274 -29.34 -15.04 -3.90
CA ALA A 274 -28.55 -14.60 -2.75
C ALA A 274 -28.24 -15.79 -1.81
N VAL A 275 -29.20 -16.68 -1.56
CA VAL A 275 -28.99 -17.91 -0.80
C VAL A 275 -27.98 -18.83 -1.51
N ALA A 276 -28.11 -19.03 -2.82
CA ALA A 276 -27.16 -19.84 -3.58
C ALA A 276 -25.73 -19.30 -3.50
N ILE A 277 -25.56 -17.98 -3.64
CA ILE A 277 -24.27 -17.31 -3.49
C ILE A 277 -23.70 -17.53 -2.07
N ALA A 278 -24.50 -17.26 -1.03
CA ALA A 278 -24.07 -17.40 0.35
C ALA A 278 -23.68 -18.85 0.71
N SER A 279 -24.42 -19.83 0.19
CA SER A 279 -24.17 -21.27 0.44
C SER A 279 -22.89 -21.79 -0.22
N SER A 280 -22.27 -21.03 -1.11
CA SER A 280 -21.06 -21.43 -1.81
C SER A 280 -19.77 -20.85 -1.23
N VAL A 281 -19.84 -20.14 -0.07
CA VAL A 281 -18.68 -19.42 0.49
C VAL A 281 -17.60 -20.34 1.05
N ASP A 282 -17.98 -21.52 1.54
CA ASP A 282 -17.07 -22.40 2.31
C ASP A 282 -15.86 -22.88 1.50
N ASP A 283 -15.99 -23.04 0.19
CA ASP A 283 -14.92 -23.52 -0.67
C ASP A 283 -13.87 -22.45 -1.04
N LEU A 284 -14.07 -21.22 -0.58
CA LEU A 284 -13.07 -20.15 -0.69
C LEU A 284 -11.95 -20.31 0.31
N PHE A 285 -12.19 -21.01 1.42
CA PHE A 285 -11.25 -21.13 2.53
C PHE A 285 -10.42 -22.40 2.43
N ALA A 286 -9.17 -22.29 2.84
CA ALA A 286 -8.36 -23.48 3.08
C ALA A 286 -8.94 -24.30 4.25
N PRO A 287 -8.87 -25.64 4.21
CA PRO A 287 -9.31 -26.47 5.32
C PRO A 287 -8.61 -26.07 6.64
N GLY A 288 -9.38 -25.82 7.69
CA GLY A 288 -8.88 -25.43 9.00
C GLY A 288 -8.57 -23.94 9.17
N THR A 289 -8.94 -23.08 8.21
CA THR A 289 -8.84 -21.63 8.38
C THR A 289 -9.67 -21.19 9.57
N ASP A 290 -9.04 -20.43 10.50
CA ASP A 290 -9.76 -19.75 11.58
C ASP A 290 -10.41 -18.48 11.05
N ILE A 291 -11.72 -18.53 10.83
CA ILE A 291 -12.51 -17.38 10.36
C ILE A 291 -12.90 -16.41 11.49
N SER A 292 -12.56 -16.72 12.74
CA SER A 292 -12.90 -15.87 13.88
C SER A 292 -12.05 -14.62 13.98
N ASP A 293 -10.85 -14.66 13.41
CA ASP A 293 -9.86 -13.56 13.40
C ASP A 293 -9.95 -12.67 12.15
N GLY A 294 -10.77 -13.04 11.18
CA GLY A 294 -10.91 -12.32 9.91
C GLY A 294 -11.70 -11.02 10.03
N SER A 295 -11.55 -10.14 9.04
CA SER A 295 -12.34 -8.91 8.84
C SER A 295 -13.81 -9.17 8.47
N TYR A 296 -14.29 -10.38 8.62
CA TYR A 296 -15.66 -10.82 8.33
C TYR A 296 -16.69 -10.43 9.39
N ARG A 297 -16.34 -9.61 10.37
CA ARG A 297 -17.23 -9.15 11.45
C ARG A 297 -17.97 -7.88 11.12
#